data_1b2df2caa609fded03eda32c75a2d937
#
_entry.id   1b2df2caa609fded03eda32c75a2d937
#
_cell.length_a   1.000
_cell.length_b   1.000
_cell.length_c   1.000
_cell.angle_alpha   90.00
_cell.angle_beta   90.00
_cell.angle_gamma   90.00
#
_symmetry.space_group_name_H-M   'P 1'
#
loop_
_entity.id
_entity.type
_entity.pdbx_description
1 polymer ?
#
loop_
_entity_poly.entity_id
_entity_poly.type
_entity_poly.pdbx_seq_one_letter_code
_entity_poly.pdbx_strand_id
1 'polypeptide(L)'
;WVEPHAEGTTPMYEAMLRVRDMLSDWCSRSENRESFPPIVINITDGESSDCDDRELCDICSQIRRQSTADGNTLLLNIHISANNTIPSMVFPMAEELTVADHYARTLAECSSIMPDVFNSAICQMKGAGATPPFFGMGYNASIIELLSIINIGSRSVSNMQ
;
A
#
# COMPACT_ATOMS: atom_id res chain seq x y z
N TRP A 1 -26.35 -7.63 -5.35
CA TRP A 1 -25.28 -8.62 -5.08
C TRP A 1 -24.60 -8.95 -6.40
N VAL A 2 -23.30 -8.81 -6.50
CA VAL A 2 -22.50 -9.18 -7.68
C VAL A 2 -21.89 -10.56 -7.37
N GLU A 3 -22.07 -11.52 -8.26
CA GLU A 3 -21.41 -12.82 -8.12
C GLU A 3 -19.89 -12.64 -8.28
N PRO A 4 -19.08 -13.22 -7.40
CA PRO A 4 -17.65 -13.21 -7.56
C PRO A 4 -17.25 -13.95 -8.83
N HIS A 5 -16.50 -13.32 -9.70
CA HIS A 5 -15.95 -13.92 -10.91
C HIS A 5 -14.43 -13.96 -10.78
N ALA A 6 -13.85 -15.14 -10.76
CA ALA A 6 -12.42 -15.35 -10.64
C ALA A 6 -11.92 -16.10 -11.87
N GLU A 7 -11.62 -15.38 -12.94
CA GLU A 7 -11.03 -15.93 -14.16
C GLU A 7 -9.92 -15.02 -14.65
N GLY A 8 -8.78 -15.59 -15.00
CA GLY A 8 -7.75 -14.95 -15.78
C GLY A 8 -6.53 -14.46 -15.00
N THR A 9 -6.01 -13.32 -15.40
CA THR A 9 -4.76 -12.72 -15.01
C THR A 9 -4.97 -11.65 -13.92
N THR A 10 -3.88 -11.09 -13.41
CA THR A 10 -3.90 -9.98 -12.44
C THR A 10 -3.62 -8.65 -13.15
N PRO A 11 -4.66 -7.96 -13.72
CA PRO A 11 -4.48 -6.71 -14.46
C PRO A 11 -4.27 -5.53 -13.50
N MET A 12 -3.16 -5.55 -12.78
CA MET A 12 -2.87 -4.58 -11.72
C MET A 12 -2.60 -3.19 -12.29
N TYR A 13 -1.90 -3.11 -13.42
CA TYR A 13 -1.58 -1.85 -14.07
C TYR A 13 -2.84 -1.12 -14.54
N GLU A 14 -3.77 -1.83 -15.20
CA GLU A 14 -5.05 -1.25 -15.61
C GLU A 14 -5.87 -0.77 -14.40
N ALA A 15 -5.87 -1.53 -13.30
CA ALA A 15 -6.53 -1.11 -12.08
C ALA A 15 -5.90 0.17 -11.50
N MET A 16 -4.57 0.26 -11.47
CA MET A 16 -3.84 1.44 -10.99
C MET A 16 -4.06 2.67 -11.88
N LEU A 17 -4.17 2.51 -13.21
CA LEU A 17 -4.54 3.60 -14.12
C LEU A 17 -5.91 4.19 -13.74
N ARG A 18 -6.90 3.35 -13.52
CA ARG A 18 -8.24 3.80 -13.11
C ARG A 18 -8.22 4.52 -11.75
N VAL A 19 -7.46 3.98 -10.79
CA VAL A 19 -7.29 4.61 -9.47
C VAL A 19 -6.65 5.98 -9.60
N ARG A 20 -5.59 6.12 -10.40
CA ARG A 20 -4.95 7.42 -10.66
C ARG A 20 -5.95 8.45 -11.22
N ASP A 21 -6.76 8.06 -12.19
CA ASP A 21 -7.73 8.96 -12.82
C ASP A 21 -8.84 9.37 -11.83
N MET A 22 -9.34 8.44 -11.02
CA MET A 22 -10.30 8.74 -9.94
C MET A 22 -9.71 9.71 -8.91
N LEU A 23 -8.46 9.51 -8.51
CA LEU A 23 -7.78 10.39 -7.55
C LEU A 23 -7.54 11.78 -8.14
N SER A 24 -7.13 11.85 -9.41
CA SER A 24 -6.93 13.12 -10.10
C SER A 24 -8.21 13.93 -10.15
N ASP A 25 -9.34 13.29 -10.47
CA ASP A 25 -10.66 13.93 -10.45
C ASP A 25 -11.03 14.37 -9.03
N TRP A 26 -10.86 13.50 -8.03
CA TRP A 26 -11.23 13.79 -6.65
C TRP A 26 -10.37 14.91 -6.04
N CYS A 27 -9.05 14.86 -6.21
CA CYS A 27 -8.12 15.85 -5.66
C CYS A 27 -8.26 17.23 -6.35
N SER A 28 -8.74 17.26 -7.61
CA SER A 28 -8.93 18.52 -8.35
C SER A 28 -10.13 19.34 -7.89
N ARG A 29 -11.06 18.72 -7.14
CA ARG A 29 -12.27 19.39 -6.66
C ARG A 29 -11.96 20.33 -5.51
N SER A 30 -12.47 21.56 -5.59
CA SER A 30 -12.23 22.59 -4.57
C SER A 30 -12.71 22.19 -3.18
N GLU A 31 -13.81 21.43 -3.09
CA GLU A 31 -14.37 20.92 -1.84
C GLU A 31 -13.47 19.91 -1.12
N ASN A 32 -12.58 19.22 -1.87
CA ASN A 32 -11.67 18.22 -1.33
C ASN A 32 -10.27 18.76 -1.01
N ARG A 33 -10.03 20.03 -1.32
CA ARG A 33 -8.69 20.62 -1.22
C ARG A 33 -8.09 20.52 0.19
N GLU A 34 -8.92 20.79 1.22
CA GLU A 34 -8.50 20.78 2.63
C GLU A 34 -8.83 19.44 3.33
N SER A 35 -9.20 18.42 2.55
CA SER A 35 -9.50 17.10 3.09
C SER A 35 -8.23 16.34 3.40
N PHE A 36 -8.32 15.35 4.31
CA PHE A 36 -7.28 14.35 4.48
C PHE A 36 -6.96 13.68 3.12
N PRO A 37 -5.69 13.44 2.80
CA PRO A 37 -5.33 12.85 1.51
C PRO A 37 -5.94 11.45 1.36
N PRO A 38 -6.27 11.05 0.12
CA PRO A 38 -6.80 9.72 -0.14
C PRO A 38 -5.86 8.60 0.31
N ILE A 39 -6.46 7.50 0.74
CA ILE A 39 -5.74 6.26 1.04
C ILE A 39 -6.15 5.21 0.02
N VAL A 40 -5.18 4.66 -0.69
CA VAL A 40 -5.35 3.55 -1.62
C VAL A 40 -4.81 2.28 -0.97
N ILE A 41 -5.63 1.26 -0.90
CA ILE A 41 -5.23 -0.06 -0.40
C ILE A 41 -5.40 -1.05 -1.55
N ASN A 42 -4.29 -1.48 -2.13
CA ASN A 42 -4.26 -2.52 -3.14
C ASN A 42 -4.06 -3.87 -2.47
N ILE A 43 -4.96 -4.81 -2.71
CA ILE A 43 -4.87 -6.17 -2.18
C ILE A 43 -4.83 -7.12 -3.37
N THR A 44 -3.79 -7.96 -3.44
CA THR A 44 -3.57 -8.91 -4.52
C THR A 44 -3.13 -10.27 -3.97
N ASP A 45 -3.39 -11.32 -4.71
CA ASP A 45 -2.89 -12.68 -4.47
C ASP A 45 -1.86 -13.11 -5.53
N GLY A 46 -1.46 -12.20 -6.42
CA GLY A 46 -0.51 -12.45 -7.50
C GLY A 46 0.25 -11.22 -7.97
N GLU A 47 1.27 -11.49 -8.76
CA GLU A 47 2.06 -10.47 -9.44
C GLU A 47 1.26 -9.84 -10.59
N SER A 48 1.64 -8.60 -10.97
CA SER A 48 1.06 -7.95 -12.15
C SER A 48 1.34 -8.79 -13.40
N SER A 49 0.31 -8.97 -14.22
CA SER A 49 0.39 -9.73 -15.46
C SER A 49 0.25 -8.89 -16.72
N ASP A 50 -0.02 -7.60 -16.57
CA ASP A 50 -0.34 -6.66 -17.65
C ASP A 50 0.69 -5.54 -17.82
N CYS A 51 1.79 -5.57 -17.06
CA CYS A 51 2.90 -4.62 -17.20
C CYS A 51 4.21 -5.19 -16.64
N ASP A 52 5.33 -4.52 -16.91
CA ASP A 52 6.59 -4.76 -16.23
C ASP A 52 6.68 -3.96 -14.91
N ASP A 53 7.72 -4.24 -14.11
CA ASP A 53 7.93 -3.61 -12.80
C ASP A 53 8.10 -2.09 -12.91
N ARG A 54 8.75 -1.61 -13.97
CA ARG A 54 8.98 -0.19 -14.18
C ARG A 54 7.67 0.54 -14.46
N GLU A 55 6.85 -0.01 -15.32
CA GLU A 55 5.52 0.53 -15.64
C GLU A 55 4.64 0.55 -14.38
N LEU A 56 4.68 -0.51 -13.59
CA LEU A 56 3.94 -0.58 -12.31
C LEU A 56 4.44 0.48 -11.32
N CYS A 57 5.75 0.61 -11.13
CA CYS A 57 6.33 1.62 -10.24
C CYS A 57 6.04 3.05 -10.71
N ASP A 58 6.05 3.30 -12.02
CA ASP A 58 5.74 4.61 -12.59
C ASP A 58 4.28 5.02 -12.31
N ILE A 59 3.32 4.12 -12.53
CA ILE A 59 1.91 4.43 -12.24
C ILE A 59 1.64 4.59 -10.74
N CYS A 60 2.24 3.74 -9.88
CA CYS A 60 2.16 3.88 -8.43
C CYS A 60 2.78 5.22 -7.95
N SER A 61 3.87 5.66 -8.58
CA SER A 61 4.47 6.98 -8.31
C SER A 61 3.53 8.13 -8.67
N GLN A 62 2.79 8.02 -9.79
CA GLN A 62 1.78 9.02 -10.16
C GLN A 62 0.63 9.07 -9.14
N ILE A 63 0.17 7.92 -8.64
CA ILE A 63 -0.83 7.82 -7.59
C ILE A 63 -0.35 8.54 -6.32
N ARG A 64 0.85 8.21 -5.84
CA ARG A 64 1.44 8.80 -4.63
C ARG A 64 1.71 10.30 -4.71
N ARG A 65 1.73 10.89 -5.91
CA ARG A 65 1.88 12.34 -6.12
C ARG A 65 0.57 13.09 -6.14
N GLN A 66 -0.57 12.41 -6.23
CA GLN A 66 -1.87 13.05 -6.04
C GLN A 66 -1.96 13.54 -4.60
N SER A 67 -2.44 14.77 -4.40
CA SER A 67 -2.36 15.41 -3.08
C SER A 67 -3.55 16.32 -2.82
N THR A 68 -3.81 16.53 -1.55
CA THR A 68 -4.59 17.63 -1.00
C THR A 68 -3.66 18.65 -0.34
N ALA A 69 -4.19 19.69 0.27
CA ALA A 69 -3.39 20.62 1.08
C ALA A 69 -2.78 19.95 2.32
N ASP A 70 -3.38 18.87 2.80
CA ASP A 70 -2.94 18.11 4.00
C ASP A 70 -1.87 17.05 3.69
N GLY A 71 -1.61 16.75 2.42
CA GLY A 71 -0.51 15.85 2.04
C GLY A 71 -0.78 15.00 0.80
N ASN A 72 0.12 14.06 0.57
CA ASN A 72 0.09 13.16 -0.57
C ASN A 72 -0.76 11.92 -0.31
N THR A 73 -1.32 11.35 -1.38
CA THR A 73 -2.02 10.05 -1.33
C THR A 73 -1.14 8.96 -0.73
N LEU A 74 -1.69 8.23 0.23
CA LEU A 74 -1.05 7.06 0.83
C LEU A 74 -1.43 5.81 0.01
N LEU A 75 -0.43 5.12 -0.54
CA LEU A 75 -0.61 3.87 -1.28
C LEU A 75 -0.03 2.71 -0.47
N LEU A 76 -0.89 1.79 -0.07
CA LEU A 76 -0.55 0.54 0.61
C LEU A 76 -0.71 -0.62 -0.37
N ASN A 77 0.32 -1.44 -0.55
CA ASN A 77 0.27 -2.65 -1.36
C ASN A 77 0.35 -3.88 -0.47
N ILE A 78 -0.64 -4.77 -0.57
CA ILE A 78 -0.75 -5.95 0.27
C ILE A 78 -0.88 -7.18 -0.62
N HIS A 79 0.16 -8.01 -0.61
CA HIS A 79 0.10 -9.35 -1.20
C HIS A 79 -0.34 -10.35 -0.12
N ILE A 80 -1.41 -11.07 -0.40
CA ILE A 80 -1.90 -12.16 0.46
C ILE A 80 -1.54 -13.51 -0.15
N SER A 81 -1.19 -14.47 0.68
CA SER A 81 -0.90 -15.82 0.23
C SER A 81 -1.36 -16.86 1.24
N ALA A 82 -1.76 -18.01 0.74
CA ALA A 82 -1.99 -19.20 1.55
C ALA A 82 -0.70 -20.01 1.78
N ASN A 83 0.45 -19.59 1.20
CA ASN A 83 1.72 -20.29 1.32
C ASN A 83 2.44 -19.91 2.62
N ASN A 84 2.30 -20.74 3.64
CA ASN A 84 2.95 -20.54 4.94
C ASN A 84 4.44 -20.90 4.96
N THR A 85 5.04 -21.29 3.83
CA THR A 85 6.48 -21.64 3.78
C THR A 85 7.37 -20.41 3.61
N ILE A 86 6.82 -19.30 3.13
CA ILE A 86 7.52 -18.03 2.97
C ILE A 86 7.13 -17.11 4.16
N PRO A 87 8.08 -16.58 4.92
CA PRO A 87 7.77 -15.64 5.99
C PRO A 87 6.98 -14.42 5.51
N SER A 88 6.00 -14.00 6.30
CA SER A 88 5.31 -12.74 6.04
C SER A 88 6.21 -11.54 6.36
N MET A 89 5.99 -10.46 5.63
CA MET A 89 6.68 -9.19 5.82
C MET A 89 5.65 -8.07 5.86
N VAL A 90 5.56 -7.37 6.99
CA VAL A 90 4.55 -6.32 7.21
C VAL A 90 5.24 -5.03 7.65
N PHE A 91 4.93 -3.93 6.98
CA PHE A 91 5.61 -2.64 7.16
C PHE A 91 7.14 -2.78 7.24
N PRO A 92 7.79 -3.33 6.19
CA PRO A 92 9.22 -3.59 6.25
C PRO A 92 10.03 -2.32 6.39
N MET A 93 11.21 -2.48 7.01
CA MET A 93 12.31 -1.52 6.95
C MET A 93 13.19 -1.82 5.73
N ALA A 94 14.05 -0.88 5.35
CA ALA A 94 14.94 -1.04 4.19
C ALA A 94 15.86 -2.27 4.32
N GLU A 95 16.33 -2.57 5.52
CA GLU A 95 17.20 -3.71 5.79
C GLU A 95 16.49 -5.05 5.52
N GLU A 96 15.20 -5.15 5.85
CA GLU A 96 14.41 -6.37 5.61
C GLU A 96 14.23 -6.63 4.10
N LEU A 97 14.20 -5.58 3.29
CA LEU A 97 14.07 -5.67 1.84
C LEU A 97 15.35 -6.16 1.14
N THR A 98 16.51 -6.07 1.79
CA THR A 98 17.78 -6.51 1.19
C THR A 98 17.82 -8.03 0.95
N VAL A 99 17.11 -8.79 1.77
CA VAL A 99 17.02 -10.25 1.69
C VAL A 99 15.69 -10.75 1.10
N ALA A 100 14.80 -9.83 0.75
CA ALA A 100 13.51 -10.13 0.15
C ALA A 100 13.65 -10.59 -1.30
N ASP A 101 12.67 -11.32 -1.79
CA ASP A 101 12.61 -11.67 -3.21
C ASP A 101 12.32 -10.44 -4.09
N HIS A 102 12.38 -10.66 -5.40
CA HIS A 102 12.22 -9.57 -6.37
C HIS A 102 10.85 -8.90 -6.27
N TYR A 103 9.78 -9.69 -6.19
CA TYR A 103 8.43 -9.15 -6.15
C TYR A 103 8.14 -8.36 -4.86
N ALA A 104 8.63 -8.83 -3.72
CA ALA A 104 8.52 -8.08 -2.46
C ALA A 104 9.21 -6.71 -2.54
N ARG A 105 10.38 -6.63 -3.19
CA ARG A 105 11.08 -5.35 -3.42
C ARG A 105 10.28 -4.44 -4.35
N THR A 106 9.76 -4.95 -5.46
CA THR A 106 8.91 -4.20 -6.39
C THR A 106 7.67 -3.64 -5.68
N LEU A 107 6.99 -4.46 -4.87
CA LEU A 107 5.85 -4.01 -4.06
C LEU A 107 6.21 -2.89 -3.08
N ALA A 108 7.38 -2.98 -2.44
CA ALA A 108 7.85 -1.94 -1.53
C ALA A 108 8.12 -0.62 -2.28
N GLU A 109 8.78 -0.66 -3.44
CA GLU A 109 9.02 0.50 -4.29
C GLU A 109 7.71 1.15 -4.77
N CYS A 110 6.71 0.35 -5.08
CA CYS A 110 5.37 0.81 -5.45
C CYS A 110 4.60 1.41 -4.27
N SER A 111 4.96 1.11 -3.03
CA SER A 111 4.24 1.54 -1.82
C SER A 111 4.71 2.91 -1.32
N SER A 112 3.86 3.57 -0.55
CA SER A 112 4.26 4.78 0.18
C SER A 112 5.18 4.45 1.35
N ILE A 113 6.08 5.38 1.68
CA ILE A 113 6.68 5.40 3.02
C ILE A 113 5.58 5.84 4.00
N MET A 114 5.46 5.13 5.11
CA MET A 114 4.45 5.45 6.12
C MET A 114 4.76 6.79 6.76
N PRO A 115 3.76 7.70 6.88
CA PRO A 115 3.92 8.95 7.62
C PRO A 115 4.30 8.72 9.08
N ASP A 116 5.06 9.65 9.67
CA ASP A 116 5.59 9.54 11.04
C ASP A 116 4.51 9.31 12.09
N VAL A 117 3.32 9.82 11.87
CA VAL A 117 2.17 9.65 12.76
C VAL A 117 1.79 8.18 12.98
N PHE A 118 2.13 7.28 12.06
CA PHE A 118 1.88 5.84 12.18
C PHE A 118 3.04 5.07 12.83
N ASN A 119 4.23 5.68 13.00
CA ASN A 119 5.43 5.00 13.47
C ASN A 119 5.23 4.32 14.83
N SER A 120 4.56 4.99 15.77
CA SER A 120 4.30 4.42 17.10
C SER A 120 3.46 3.13 17.03
N ALA A 121 2.41 3.14 16.22
CA ALA A 121 1.53 1.97 16.05
C ALA A 121 2.26 0.82 15.33
N ILE A 122 3.08 1.14 14.33
CA ILE A 122 3.87 0.15 13.59
C ILE A 122 4.95 -0.46 14.50
N CYS A 123 5.68 0.35 15.27
CA CYS A 123 6.67 -0.14 16.23
C CYS A 123 6.03 -1.04 17.30
N GLN A 124 4.85 -0.66 17.80
CA GLN A 124 4.13 -1.50 18.75
C GLN A 124 3.73 -2.87 18.15
N MET A 125 3.34 -2.89 16.88
CA MET A 125 2.98 -4.12 16.17
C MET A 125 4.21 -4.99 15.88
N LYS A 126 5.31 -4.39 15.38
CA LYS A 126 6.53 -5.12 15.00
C LYS A 126 7.38 -5.56 16.19
N GLY A 127 7.30 -4.85 17.32
CA GLY A 127 8.08 -5.13 18.52
C GLY A 127 9.46 -4.46 18.57
N ALA A 128 10.31 -4.97 19.46
CA ALA A 128 11.62 -4.40 19.72
C ALA A 128 12.53 -4.44 18.48
N GLY A 129 13.22 -3.34 18.22
CA GLY A 129 14.15 -3.19 17.10
C GLY A 129 13.54 -2.60 15.83
N ALA A 130 12.23 -2.41 15.78
CA ALA A 130 11.60 -1.73 14.64
C ALA A 130 11.89 -0.23 14.68
N THR A 131 12.44 0.30 13.59
CA THR A 131 12.79 1.73 13.44
C THR A 131 12.31 2.24 12.07
N PRO A 132 11.67 3.44 12.02
CA PRO A 132 11.28 4.03 10.75
C PRO A 132 12.52 4.42 9.91
N PRO A 133 12.37 4.58 8.58
CA PRO A 133 11.10 4.59 7.84
C PRO A 133 10.56 3.18 7.55
N PHE A 134 9.23 3.08 7.50
CA PHE A 134 8.52 1.84 7.14
C PHE A 134 7.86 1.97 5.77
N PHE A 135 7.91 0.91 4.96
CA PHE A 135 7.14 0.85 3.72
C PHE A 135 5.70 0.44 3.98
N GLY A 136 4.74 1.07 3.32
CA GLY A 136 3.31 0.75 3.40
C GLY A 136 2.97 -0.53 2.65
N MET A 137 3.57 -1.63 3.04
CA MET A 137 3.50 -2.91 2.35
C MET A 137 3.20 -4.06 3.32
N GLY A 138 2.41 -5.02 2.83
CA GLY A 138 2.32 -6.37 3.36
C GLY A 138 2.70 -7.37 2.28
N TYR A 139 3.63 -8.27 2.54
CA TYR A 139 4.00 -9.32 1.61
C TYR A 139 3.78 -10.70 2.25
N ASN A 140 3.13 -11.59 1.51
CA ASN A 140 2.72 -12.90 2.01
C ASN A 140 1.92 -12.81 3.33
N ALA A 141 1.12 -11.74 3.44
CA ALA A 141 0.40 -11.40 4.66
C ALA A 141 -0.76 -12.39 4.92
N SER A 142 -0.88 -12.82 6.16
CA SER A 142 -2.07 -13.52 6.65
C SER A 142 -3.27 -12.57 6.75
N ILE A 143 -4.47 -13.12 6.86
CA ILE A 143 -5.69 -12.32 7.07
C ILE A 143 -5.60 -11.44 8.32
N ILE A 144 -4.96 -11.91 9.39
CA ILE A 144 -4.78 -11.14 10.63
C ILE A 144 -3.86 -9.95 10.40
N GLU A 145 -2.77 -10.16 9.66
CA GLU A 145 -1.83 -9.09 9.30
C GLU A 145 -2.48 -8.08 8.34
N LEU A 146 -3.25 -8.55 7.35
CA LEU A 146 -4.06 -7.68 6.48
C LEU A 146 -4.97 -6.75 7.29
N LEU A 147 -5.72 -7.30 8.25
CA LEU A 147 -6.58 -6.50 9.11
C LEU A 147 -5.78 -5.48 9.94
N SER A 148 -4.59 -5.84 10.40
CA SER A 148 -3.70 -4.95 11.13
C SER A 148 -3.18 -3.81 10.26
N ILE A 149 -2.81 -4.09 9.01
CA ILE A 149 -2.36 -3.08 8.04
C ILE A 149 -3.51 -2.09 7.74
N ILE A 150 -4.70 -2.61 7.45
CA ILE A 150 -5.88 -1.77 7.19
C ILE A 150 -6.21 -0.89 8.40
N ASN A 151 -6.20 -1.46 9.61
CA ASN A 151 -6.48 -0.72 10.84
C ASN A 151 -5.46 0.41 11.08
N ILE A 152 -4.17 0.16 10.86
CA ILE A 152 -3.13 1.19 11.02
C ILE A 152 -3.26 2.22 9.90
N GLY A 153 -3.32 1.79 8.64
CA GLY A 153 -3.33 2.68 7.48
C GLY A 153 -4.58 3.56 7.35
N SER A 154 -5.71 3.15 7.94
CA SER A 154 -6.97 3.89 7.89
C SER A 154 -7.25 4.77 9.12
N ARG A 155 -6.33 4.86 10.08
CA ARG A 155 -6.53 5.71 11.26
C ARG A 155 -6.52 7.18 10.87
N SER A 156 -7.55 7.90 11.29
CA SER A 156 -7.59 9.35 11.20
C SER A 156 -6.53 9.96 12.12
N VAL A 157 -5.74 10.90 11.60
CA VAL A 157 -4.69 11.62 12.36
C VAL A 157 -5.27 12.40 13.54
N SER A 158 -6.55 12.77 13.48
CA SER A 158 -7.25 13.53 14.52
C SER A 158 -7.29 12.83 15.89
N ASN A 159 -7.06 11.55 15.96
CA ASN A 159 -7.11 10.75 17.20
C ASN A 159 -5.73 10.48 17.82
N MET A 160 -4.65 11.11 17.31
CA MET A 160 -3.27 10.86 17.75
C MET A 160 -2.61 12.06 18.45
N GLN A 161 -3.40 13.06 18.89
CA GLN A 161 -2.93 14.14 19.76
C GLN A 161 -3.10 13.80 21.23
#